data_90413aacf94a996c2a09179e3d5ee9c8
#
_entry.id   90413aacf94a996c2a09179e3d5ee9c8
#
_cell.length_a   1.000
_cell.length_b   1.000
_cell.length_c   1.000
_cell.angle_alpha   90.00
_cell.angle_beta   90.00
_cell.angle_gamma   90.00
#
_symmetry.space_group_name_H-M   'P 1'
#
loop_
_entity.id
_entity.type
_entity.pdbx_description
1 polymer ?
#
loop_
_entity_poly.entity_id
_entity_poly.type
_entity_poly.pdbx_seq_one_letter_code
_entity_poly.pdbx_strand_id
1 'polypeptide(L)'
;MDMRTVEKIEYGLASAVRISPDVISDLDVPGRFIAFDTETTGLDPDKDCIVELGAVVFEHGVPTETFQSYVNPEVSIPEEVSALNHITNEMMQAAPTEEIIYPEFMKFLGAAAKGEIMICGHVAAFDLSFLCKTLNRIGIDANFRFVDTRQLATKIPELAHHSLAAVAEYFEVPLEHAHQAKEDALISGWIFCNMLERNRSI
;
A
#
# COMPACT_ATOMS: atom_id res chain seq x y z
N MET A 1 13.54 -0.13 12.11
CA MET A 1 12.98 1.24 11.99
C MET A 1 11.48 1.15 12.22
N ASP A 2 10.86 2.07 12.96
CA ASP A 2 9.40 2.05 13.12
C ASP A 2 8.74 2.70 11.88
N MET A 3 8.21 1.87 10.99
CA MET A 3 7.61 2.33 9.71
C MET A 3 6.38 3.23 9.91
N ARG A 4 5.78 3.21 11.10
CA ARG A 4 4.60 4.05 11.43
C ARG A 4 4.92 5.54 11.50
N THR A 5 6.19 5.92 11.67
CA THR A 5 6.64 7.30 11.82
C THR A 5 7.56 7.77 10.69
N VAL A 6 7.72 6.96 9.64
CA VAL A 6 8.57 7.31 8.49
C VAL A 6 7.92 8.40 7.66
N GLU A 7 8.61 9.53 7.51
CA GLU A 7 8.16 10.68 6.71
C GLU A 7 8.71 10.66 5.28
N LYS A 8 9.88 10.03 5.08
CA LYS A 8 10.55 9.97 3.80
C LYS A 8 11.27 8.64 3.61
N ILE A 9 11.14 8.09 2.43
CA ILE A 9 11.82 6.89 1.97
C ILE A 9 12.69 7.31 0.78
N GLU A 10 13.96 6.91 0.77
CA GLU A 10 14.90 7.22 -0.31
C GLU A 10 15.78 6.00 -0.62
N TYR A 11 15.68 5.55 -1.86
CA TYR A 11 16.54 4.51 -2.44
C TYR A 11 16.96 4.97 -3.84
N GLY A 12 18.03 5.78 -3.92
CA GLY A 12 18.60 6.21 -5.19
C GLY A 12 17.58 6.76 -6.20
N LEU A 13 17.15 5.93 -7.15
CA LEU A 13 16.20 6.29 -8.20
C LEU A 13 14.75 6.37 -7.73
N ALA A 14 14.41 5.73 -6.60
CA ALA A 14 13.03 5.68 -6.12
C ALA A 14 12.90 6.29 -4.73
N SER A 15 11.84 7.08 -4.54
CA SER A 15 11.56 7.75 -3.27
C SER A 15 10.08 7.86 -3.00
N ALA A 16 9.73 8.03 -1.72
CA ALA A 16 8.37 8.33 -1.29
C ALA A 16 8.36 9.34 -0.16
N VAL A 17 7.44 10.30 -0.19
CA VAL A 17 7.28 11.35 0.81
C VAL A 17 5.87 11.30 1.37
N ARG A 18 5.75 11.25 2.71
CA ARG A 18 4.46 11.25 3.39
C ARG A 18 3.83 12.64 3.33
N ILE A 19 2.55 12.68 3.02
CA ILE A 19 1.73 13.88 3.12
C ILE A 19 1.31 14.03 4.59
N SER A 20 1.54 15.22 5.16
CA SER A 20 1.18 15.47 6.57
C SER A 20 -0.33 15.26 6.80
N PRO A 21 -0.72 14.59 7.89
CA PRO A 21 -2.13 14.45 8.28
C PRO A 21 -2.87 15.78 8.43
N ASP A 22 -2.17 16.85 8.78
CA ASP A 22 -2.79 18.17 8.94
C ASP A 22 -3.18 18.79 7.59
N VAL A 23 -2.42 18.48 6.53
CA VAL A 23 -2.77 18.88 5.15
C VAL A 23 -3.96 18.06 4.65
N ILE A 24 -4.06 16.80 5.04
CA ILE A 24 -5.10 15.87 4.57
C ILE A 24 -6.44 16.18 5.22
N SER A 25 -6.47 16.60 6.51
CA SER A 25 -7.70 16.93 7.21
C SER A 25 -8.46 18.09 6.57
N ASP A 26 -7.78 18.95 5.81
CA ASP A 26 -8.36 20.09 5.11
C ASP A 26 -8.73 19.77 3.65
N LEU A 27 -8.45 18.54 3.16
CA LEU A 27 -8.75 18.16 1.79
C LEU A 27 -10.16 17.56 1.66
N ASP A 28 -10.80 17.90 0.56
CA ASP A 28 -11.91 17.09 0.00
C ASP A 28 -11.41 15.70 -0.40
N VAL A 29 -12.32 14.73 -0.51
CA VAL A 29 -11.95 13.43 -1.10
C VAL A 29 -11.28 13.70 -2.45
N PRO A 30 -10.03 13.26 -2.64
CA PRO A 30 -9.29 13.53 -3.86
C PRO A 30 -10.08 13.05 -5.08
N GLY A 31 -10.07 13.80 -6.17
CA GLY A 31 -10.71 13.39 -7.41
C GLY A 31 -10.18 12.05 -7.91
N ARG A 32 -8.89 11.75 -7.65
CA ARG A 32 -8.27 10.45 -7.94
C ARG A 32 -7.12 10.19 -6.96
N PHE A 33 -7.03 8.95 -6.46
CA PHE A 33 -5.89 8.43 -5.71
C PHE A 33 -5.75 6.92 -5.95
N ILE A 34 -4.63 6.33 -5.55
CA ILE A 34 -4.40 4.89 -5.63
C ILE A 34 -4.22 4.33 -4.22
N ALA A 35 -5.03 3.35 -3.85
CA ALA A 35 -4.80 2.54 -2.67
C ALA A 35 -3.83 1.40 -3.02
N PHE A 36 -2.87 1.11 -2.13
CA PHE A 36 -1.78 0.18 -2.39
C PHE A 36 -1.43 -0.63 -1.14
N ASP A 37 -1.14 -1.89 -1.35
CA ASP A 37 -0.69 -2.85 -0.35
C ASP A 37 0.20 -3.92 -0.97
N THR A 38 1.02 -4.59 -0.19
CA THR A 38 1.92 -5.66 -0.64
C THR A 38 1.98 -6.82 0.34
N GLU A 39 2.10 -8.05 -0.20
CA GLU A 39 2.58 -9.18 0.58
C GLU A 39 4.08 -9.37 0.33
N THR A 40 4.80 -9.75 1.39
CA THR A 40 6.27 -9.85 1.37
C THR A 40 6.76 -11.15 1.97
N THR A 41 8.02 -11.54 1.72
CA THR A 41 8.64 -12.71 2.34
C THR A 41 9.05 -12.50 3.80
N GLY A 42 8.96 -11.27 4.31
CA GLY A 42 9.32 -10.90 5.67
C GLY A 42 9.18 -9.41 5.91
N LEU A 43 9.85 -8.87 6.93
CA LEU A 43 9.63 -7.51 7.41
C LEU A 43 10.78 -6.53 7.11
N ASP A 44 11.87 -7.00 6.56
CA ASP A 44 13.09 -6.21 6.33
C ASP A 44 13.30 -5.97 4.83
N PRO A 45 13.05 -4.76 4.30
CA PRO A 45 13.21 -4.48 2.87
C PRO A 45 14.65 -4.67 2.37
N ASP A 46 15.64 -4.77 3.27
CA ASP A 46 17.03 -5.06 2.89
C ASP A 46 17.30 -6.56 2.66
N LYS A 47 16.41 -7.44 3.11
CA LYS A 47 16.57 -8.90 3.05
C LYS A 47 15.43 -9.61 2.37
N ASP A 48 14.23 -9.04 2.48
CA ASP A 48 12.99 -9.64 2.05
C ASP A 48 12.50 -9.02 0.73
N CYS A 49 11.56 -9.71 0.07
CA CYS A 49 11.05 -9.34 -1.25
C CYS A 49 9.53 -9.26 -1.25
N ILE A 50 8.96 -8.49 -2.18
CA ILE A 50 7.53 -8.51 -2.48
C ILE A 50 7.17 -9.81 -3.20
N VAL A 51 6.07 -10.43 -2.80
CA VAL A 51 5.49 -11.65 -3.43
C VAL A 51 4.10 -11.40 -4.01
N GLU A 52 3.40 -10.34 -3.60
CA GLU A 52 2.16 -9.90 -4.22
C GLU A 52 2.08 -8.36 -4.22
N LEU A 53 1.59 -7.82 -5.33
CA LEU A 53 1.27 -6.41 -5.51
C LEU A 53 -0.25 -6.26 -5.62
N GLY A 54 -0.83 -5.38 -4.82
CA GLY A 54 -2.23 -5.01 -4.87
C GLY A 54 -2.42 -3.50 -4.96
N ALA A 55 -3.16 -3.03 -5.97
CA ALA A 55 -3.49 -1.62 -6.08
C ALA A 55 -4.90 -1.39 -6.62
N VAL A 56 -5.57 -0.36 -6.12
CA VAL A 56 -6.93 0.02 -6.51
C VAL A 56 -6.98 1.51 -6.78
N VAL A 57 -7.41 1.88 -7.97
CA VAL A 57 -7.68 3.28 -8.32
C VAL A 57 -9.02 3.68 -7.75
N PHE A 58 -9.05 4.77 -7.01
CA PHE A 58 -10.29 5.43 -6.57
C PHE A 58 -10.49 6.73 -7.33
N GLU A 59 -11.69 6.92 -7.88
CA GLU A 59 -12.14 8.17 -8.50
C GLU A 59 -13.37 8.69 -7.76
N HIS A 60 -13.27 9.89 -7.23
CA HIS A 60 -14.35 10.51 -6.44
C HIS A 60 -14.91 9.61 -5.34
N GLY A 61 -14.04 8.87 -4.66
CA GLY A 61 -14.40 7.94 -3.58
C GLY A 61 -14.90 6.57 -4.03
N VAL A 62 -14.90 6.26 -5.33
CA VAL A 62 -15.38 4.99 -5.89
C VAL A 62 -14.20 4.21 -6.50
N PRO A 63 -14.02 2.91 -6.20
CA PRO A 63 -13.01 2.09 -6.85
C PRO A 63 -13.38 1.85 -8.33
N THR A 64 -12.43 2.06 -9.25
CA THR A 64 -12.67 1.99 -10.70
C THR A 64 -11.79 1.00 -11.44
N GLU A 65 -10.51 0.91 -11.08
CA GLU A 65 -9.54 0.02 -11.70
C GLU A 65 -8.74 -0.72 -10.63
N THR A 66 -8.34 -1.95 -10.91
CA THR A 66 -7.55 -2.76 -9.98
C THR A 66 -6.34 -3.36 -10.67
N PHE A 67 -5.26 -3.50 -9.90
CA PHE A 67 -4.10 -4.29 -10.28
C PHE A 67 -3.85 -5.32 -9.18
N GLN A 68 -3.61 -6.56 -9.57
CA GLN A 68 -3.16 -7.62 -8.67
C GLN A 68 -2.22 -8.54 -9.44
N SER A 69 -1.07 -8.81 -8.87
CA SER A 69 -0.16 -9.83 -9.41
C SER A 69 0.70 -10.41 -8.32
N TYR A 70 0.88 -11.72 -8.37
CA TYR A 70 2.01 -12.35 -7.71
C TYR A 70 3.31 -11.95 -8.40
N VAL A 71 4.40 -11.96 -7.63
CA VAL A 71 5.75 -11.66 -8.10
C VAL A 71 6.67 -12.79 -7.65
N ASN A 72 7.33 -13.47 -8.58
CA ASN A 72 8.32 -14.46 -8.23
C ASN A 72 9.60 -13.76 -7.75
N PRO A 73 9.94 -13.83 -6.45
CA PRO A 73 11.11 -13.16 -5.91
C PRO A 73 12.42 -13.95 -6.14
N GLU A 74 12.32 -15.13 -6.79
CA GLU A 74 13.44 -16.08 -6.97
C GLU A 74 14.12 -16.54 -5.66
N VAL A 75 13.44 -16.32 -4.52
CA VAL A 75 13.84 -16.80 -3.19
C VAL A 75 12.68 -17.57 -2.54
N SER A 76 13.00 -18.43 -1.59
CA SER A 76 11.96 -19.19 -0.88
C SER A 76 11.21 -18.32 0.10
N ILE A 77 9.88 -18.47 0.13
CA ILE A 77 9.02 -17.87 1.17
C ILE A 77 9.15 -18.72 2.44
N PRO A 78 9.44 -18.11 3.60
CA PRO A 78 9.43 -18.80 4.89
C PRO A 78 8.05 -19.40 5.21
N GLU A 79 8.03 -20.57 5.86
CA GLU A 79 6.78 -21.31 6.16
C GLU A 79 5.82 -20.48 7.02
N GLU A 80 6.34 -19.73 7.99
CA GLU A 80 5.54 -18.84 8.85
C GLU A 80 4.87 -17.70 8.07
N VAL A 81 5.52 -17.16 7.02
CA VAL A 81 4.95 -16.13 6.15
C VAL A 81 3.89 -16.75 5.23
N SER A 82 4.19 -17.89 4.64
CA SER A 82 3.24 -18.64 3.79
C SER A 82 1.98 -19.05 4.58
N ALA A 83 2.11 -19.36 5.87
CA ALA A 83 0.97 -19.65 6.74
C ALA A 83 0.10 -18.42 7.03
N LEU A 84 0.67 -17.19 6.95
CA LEU A 84 -0.04 -15.94 7.20
C LEU A 84 -0.79 -15.45 5.95
N ASN A 85 -0.10 -15.34 4.81
CA ASN A 85 -0.66 -14.76 3.58
C ASN A 85 -1.14 -15.81 2.56
N HIS A 86 -0.99 -17.11 2.87
CA HIS A 86 -1.38 -18.24 2.04
C HIS A 86 -0.67 -18.31 0.67
N ILE A 87 0.42 -17.57 0.48
CA ILE A 87 1.23 -17.61 -0.74
C ILE A 87 2.30 -18.69 -0.58
N THR A 88 2.31 -19.67 -1.48
CA THR A 88 3.22 -20.81 -1.40
C THR A 88 4.37 -20.70 -2.40
N ASN A 89 5.45 -21.44 -2.14
CA ASN A 89 6.59 -21.51 -3.07
C ASN A 89 6.19 -22.09 -4.44
N GLU A 90 5.18 -22.98 -4.50
CA GLU A 90 4.67 -23.52 -5.76
C GLU A 90 3.95 -22.43 -6.58
N MET A 91 3.18 -21.54 -5.93
CA MET A 91 2.54 -20.42 -6.60
C MET A 91 3.58 -19.49 -7.23
N MET A 92 4.69 -19.24 -6.51
CA MET A 92 5.75 -18.36 -6.99
C MET A 92 6.48 -18.92 -8.22
N GLN A 93 6.60 -20.21 -8.36
CA GLN A 93 7.20 -20.82 -9.56
C GLN A 93 6.43 -20.50 -10.85
N ALA A 94 5.12 -20.27 -10.75
CA ALA A 94 4.26 -19.91 -11.89
C ALA A 94 4.07 -18.39 -12.04
N ALA A 95 4.49 -17.60 -11.06
CA ALA A 95 4.35 -16.14 -11.07
C ALA A 95 5.39 -15.48 -11.99
N PRO A 96 5.07 -14.32 -12.58
CA PRO A 96 6.04 -13.55 -13.36
C PRO A 96 7.18 -13.04 -12.47
N THR A 97 8.37 -12.91 -13.07
CA THR A 97 9.51 -12.30 -12.39
C THR A 97 9.36 -10.78 -12.28
N GLU A 98 10.21 -10.16 -11.48
CA GLU A 98 10.20 -8.72 -11.25
C GLU A 98 10.37 -7.91 -12.54
N GLU A 99 11.27 -8.34 -13.45
CA GLU A 99 11.53 -7.65 -14.71
C GLU A 99 10.30 -7.60 -15.62
N ILE A 100 9.38 -8.54 -15.47
CA ILE A 100 8.13 -8.60 -16.25
C ILE A 100 7.08 -7.73 -15.60
N ILE A 101 6.86 -7.88 -14.27
CA ILE A 101 5.68 -7.32 -13.64
C ILE A 101 5.83 -5.85 -13.22
N TYR A 102 7.03 -5.41 -12.79
CA TYR A 102 7.19 -4.02 -12.35
C TYR A 102 7.00 -2.99 -13.47
N PRO A 103 7.44 -3.19 -14.72
CA PRO A 103 7.09 -2.26 -15.81
C PRO A 103 5.57 -2.14 -16.04
N GLU A 104 4.82 -3.23 -15.93
CA GLU A 104 3.36 -3.21 -16.05
C GLU A 104 2.72 -2.50 -14.87
N PHE A 105 3.18 -2.78 -13.65
CA PHE A 105 2.72 -2.12 -12.45
C PHE A 105 2.99 -0.61 -12.47
N MET A 106 4.18 -0.20 -12.89
CA MET A 106 4.53 1.23 -13.04
C MET A 106 3.67 1.93 -14.10
N LYS A 107 3.31 1.23 -15.17
CA LYS A 107 2.36 1.75 -16.16
C LYS A 107 0.97 1.94 -15.55
N PHE A 108 0.50 1.00 -14.71
CA PHE A 108 -0.76 1.11 -13.98
C PHE A 108 -0.74 2.29 -13.00
N LEU A 109 0.33 2.44 -12.21
CA LEU A 109 0.49 3.56 -11.27
C LEU A 109 0.51 4.93 -11.98
N GLY A 110 1.08 5.00 -13.19
CA GLY A 110 1.02 6.18 -14.06
C GLY A 110 1.47 7.47 -13.35
N ALA A 111 0.54 8.40 -13.18
CA ALA A 111 0.79 9.69 -12.53
C ALA A 111 1.20 9.58 -11.04
N ALA A 112 0.79 8.52 -10.35
CA ALA A 112 1.19 8.30 -8.96
C ALA A 112 2.70 8.01 -8.83
N ALA A 113 3.30 7.34 -9.81
CA ALA A 113 4.74 7.10 -9.85
C ALA A 113 5.58 8.38 -10.03
N LYS A 114 4.93 9.49 -10.40
CA LYS A 114 5.55 10.84 -10.54
C LYS A 114 5.19 11.77 -9.38
N GLY A 115 4.45 11.29 -8.38
CA GLY A 115 3.97 12.08 -7.26
C GLY A 115 2.84 13.07 -7.60
N GLU A 116 2.25 12.98 -8.80
CA GLU A 116 1.14 13.83 -9.24
C GLU A 116 -0.20 13.40 -8.60
N ILE A 117 -0.35 12.10 -8.31
CA ILE A 117 -1.49 11.48 -7.61
C ILE A 117 -0.95 10.82 -6.35
N MET A 118 -1.68 10.92 -5.24
CA MET A 118 -1.25 10.31 -3.99
C MET A 118 -1.54 8.80 -3.96
N ILE A 119 -0.69 8.08 -3.24
CA ILE A 119 -0.92 6.70 -2.82
C ILE A 119 -1.46 6.72 -1.40
N CYS A 120 -2.44 5.88 -1.07
CA CYS A 120 -2.82 5.61 0.30
C CYS A 120 -2.62 4.13 0.64
N GLY A 121 -2.33 3.82 1.90
CA GLY A 121 -2.22 2.46 2.41
C GLY A 121 -2.26 2.43 3.93
N HIS A 122 -2.33 1.25 4.50
CA HIS A 122 -2.33 1.06 5.95
C HIS A 122 -0.95 0.64 6.42
N VAL A 123 -0.18 1.55 7.06
CA VAL A 123 1.27 1.47 7.26
C VAL A 123 2.04 1.59 5.92
N ALA A 124 1.53 2.41 5.01
CA ALA A 124 2.01 2.55 3.63
C ALA A 124 3.54 2.75 3.47
N ALA A 125 4.22 3.25 4.50
CA ALA A 125 5.67 3.36 4.49
C ALA A 125 6.37 1.99 4.44
N PHE A 126 5.74 0.93 4.96
CA PHE A 126 6.24 -0.43 4.84
C PHE A 126 6.27 -0.87 3.38
N ASP A 127 5.13 -0.84 2.72
CA ASP A 127 4.95 -1.27 1.33
C ASP A 127 5.82 -0.45 0.38
N LEU A 128 5.82 0.87 0.56
CA LEU A 128 6.62 1.78 -0.26
C LEU A 128 8.13 1.63 -0.04
N SER A 129 8.58 1.16 1.14
CA SER A 129 10.00 0.86 1.36
C SER A 129 10.44 -0.33 0.51
N PHE A 130 9.65 -1.38 0.47
CA PHE A 130 9.90 -2.53 -0.42
C PHE A 130 9.82 -2.15 -1.90
N LEU A 131 8.78 -1.41 -2.28
CA LEU A 131 8.60 -0.97 -3.66
C LEU A 131 9.77 -0.08 -4.12
N CYS A 132 10.11 0.98 -3.37
CA CYS A 132 11.20 1.88 -3.73
C CYS A 132 12.56 1.16 -3.79
N LYS A 133 12.81 0.23 -2.86
CA LYS A 133 14.02 -0.59 -2.85
C LYS A 133 14.12 -1.42 -4.13
N THR A 134 13.06 -2.13 -4.48
CA THR A 134 13.01 -2.96 -5.67
C THR A 134 13.16 -2.13 -6.94
N LEU A 135 12.41 -1.03 -7.08
CA LEU A 135 12.50 -0.14 -8.24
C LEU A 135 13.91 0.42 -8.44
N ASN A 136 14.58 0.84 -7.36
CA ASN A 136 15.96 1.28 -7.43
C ASN A 136 16.90 0.15 -7.92
N ARG A 137 16.71 -1.07 -7.41
CA ARG A 137 17.54 -2.22 -7.80
C ARG A 137 17.40 -2.60 -9.27
N ILE A 138 16.20 -2.49 -9.83
CA ILE A 138 15.91 -2.80 -11.24
C ILE A 138 16.02 -1.58 -12.16
N GLY A 139 16.48 -0.42 -11.64
CA GLY A 139 16.78 0.77 -12.44
C GLY A 139 15.56 1.57 -12.89
N ILE A 140 14.45 1.51 -12.17
CA ILE A 140 13.23 2.28 -12.47
C ILE A 140 13.15 3.52 -11.56
N ASP A 141 13.00 4.70 -12.17
CA ASP A 141 12.79 5.96 -11.46
C ASP A 141 11.34 6.12 -11.00
N ALA A 142 11.14 6.53 -9.74
CA ALA A 142 9.82 6.82 -9.21
C ALA A 142 9.88 7.80 -8.03
N ASN A 143 8.83 8.62 -7.89
CA ASN A 143 8.73 9.61 -6.83
C ASN A 143 7.31 9.67 -6.29
N PHE A 144 7.03 8.92 -5.23
CA PHE A 144 5.69 8.79 -4.67
C PHE A 144 5.38 9.86 -3.63
N ARG A 145 4.10 10.19 -3.51
CA ARG A 145 3.54 10.91 -2.36
C ARG A 145 2.49 10.01 -1.72
N PHE A 146 2.53 9.85 -0.40
CA PHE A 146 1.65 8.88 0.24
C PHE A 146 0.97 9.38 1.50
N VAL A 147 -0.15 8.76 1.80
CA VAL A 147 -0.95 8.90 3.01
C VAL A 147 -0.99 7.56 3.73
N ASP A 148 -0.89 7.60 5.04
CA ASP A 148 -0.96 6.44 5.91
C ASP A 148 -2.25 6.45 6.72
N THR A 149 -3.19 5.57 6.40
CA THR A 149 -4.49 5.48 7.07
C THR A 149 -4.37 5.09 8.54
N ARG A 150 -3.34 4.30 8.92
CA ARG A 150 -3.08 3.99 10.32
C ARG A 150 -2.69 5.24 11.10
N GLN A 151 -1.86 6.10 10.54
CA GLN A 151 -1.48 7.36 11.18
C GLN A 151 -2.68 8.31 11.31
N LEU A 152 -3.54 8.39 10.30
CA LEU A 152 -4.79 9.16 10.39
C LEU A 152 -5.70 8.60 11.49
N ALA A 153 -5.81 7.28 11.61
CA ALA A 153 -6.62 6.62 12.62
C ALA A 153 -6.21 6.99 14.06
N THR A 154 -4.93 7.30 14.31
CA THR A 154 -4.47 7.73 15.65
C THR A 154 -5.07 9.05 16.11
N LYS A 155 -5.66 9.83 15.20
CA LYS A 155 -6.35 11.08 15.51
C LYS A 155 -7.85 10.87 15.87
N ILE A 156 -8.35 9.64 15.83
CA ILE A 156 -9.71 9.28 16.17
C ILE A 156 -9.75 8.85 17.65
N PRO A 157 -10.29 9.66 18.59
CA PRO A 157 -10.21 9.38 20.02
C PRO A 157 -10.95 8.11 20.45
N GLU A 158 -11.97 7.70 19.68
CA GLU A 158 -12.80 6.53 19.97
C GLU A 158 -12.13 5.21 19.58
N LEU A 159 -11.07 5.24 18.77
CA LEU A 159 -10.33 4.07 18.32
C LEU A 159 -9.25 3.67 19.32
N ALA A 160 -9.45 2.54 20.01
CA ALA A 160 -8.47 1.98 20.95
C ALA A 160 -7.31 1.26 20.22
N HIS A 161 -7.57 0.72 19.03
CA HIS A 161 -6.62 -0.03 18.22
C HIS A 161 -6.61 0.48 16.78
N HIS A 162 -5.43 0.46 16.15
CA HIS A 162 -5.21 1.03 14.84
C HIS A 162 -4.69 -0.01 13.81
N SER A 163 -5.05 -1.29 13.98
CA SER A 163 -4.86 -2.30 12.93
C SER A 163 -5.85 -2.08 11.80
N LEU A 164 -5.54 -2.57 10.59
CA LEU A 164 -6.43 -2.47 9.44
C LEU A 164 -7.84 -2.98 9.80
N ALA A 165 -7.94 -4.14 10.44
CA ALA A 165 -9.19 -4.74 10.87
C ALA A 165 -9.97 -3.87 11.87
N ALA A 166 -9.30 -3.31 12.89
CA ALA A 166 -9.97 -2.47 13.88
C ALA A 166 -10.51 -1.15 13.28
N VAL A 167 -9.75 -0.58 12.32
CA VAL A 167 -10.17 0.65 11.64
C VAL A 167 -11.28 0.36 10.63
N ALA A 168 -11.22 -0.77 9.92
CA ALA A 168 -12.28 -1.21 9.02
C ALA A 168 -13.59 -1.46 9.78
N GLU A 169 -13.54 -2.17 10.91
CA GLU A 169 -14.69 -2.39 11.79
C GLU A 169 -15.33 -1.07 12.25
N TYR A 170 -14.50 -0.11 12.68
CA TYR A 170 -14.99 1.21 13.12
C TYR A 170 -15.74 1.97 12.01
N PHE A 171 -15.30 1.87 10.77
CA PHE A 171 -15.96 2.51 9.62
C PHE A 171 -16.96 1.61 8.89
N GLU A 172 -17.28 0.44 9.44
CA GLU A 172 -18.18 -0.55 8.84
C GLU A 172 -17.74 -0.97 7.41
N VAL A 173 -16.43 -0.98 7.15
CA VAL A 173 -15.87 -1.47 5.89
C VAL A 173 -15.77 -2.99 5.96
N PRO A 174 -16.37 -3.74 5.00
CA PRO A 174 -16.29 -5.20 4.99
C PRO A 174 -14.84 -5.71 4.92
N LEU A 175 -14.55 -6.75 5.70
CA LEU A 175 -13.25 -7.46 5.73
C LEU A 175 -13.42 -8.82 5.08
N GLU A 176 -13.60 -8.86 3.76
CA GLU A 176 -13.62 -10.10 3.00
C GLU A 176 -12.21 -10.36 2.46
N HIS A 177 -11.72 -11.59 2.64
CA HIS A 177 -10.40 -12.03 2.11
C HIS A 177 -9.18 -11.19 2.58
N ALA A 178 -9.13 -10.82 3.85
CA ALA A 178 -7.94 -10.19 4.45
C ALA A 178 -6.65 -11.02 4.19
N HIS A 179 -5.51 -10.34 4.09
CA HIS A 179 -4.21 -10.88 3.69
C HIS A 179 -4.12 -11.28 2.20
N GLN A 180 -4.80 -10.52 1.36
CA GLN A 180 -4.56 -10.45 -0.07
C GLN A 180 -4.30 -8.99 -0.41
N ALA A 181 -3.18 -8.68 -1.02
CA ALA A 181 -2.72 -7.30 -1.22
C ALA A 181 -3.77 -6.40 -1.90
N LYS A 182 -4.51 -6.91 -2.90
CA LYS A 182 -5.58 -6.16 -3.56
C LYS A 182 -6.74 -5.84 -2.61
N GLU A 183 -7.16 -6.79 -1.78
CA GLU A 183 -8.28 -6.60 -0.86
C GLU A 183 -7.90 -5.64 0.28
N ASP A 184 -6.68 -5.76 0.82
CA ASP A 184 -6.18 -4.86 1.86
C ASP A 184 -5.97 -3.44 1.31
N ALA A 185 -5.54 -3.30 0.06
CA ALA A 185 -5.54 -2.01 -0.65
C ALA A 185 -6.95 -1.43 -0.79
N LEU A 186 -7.94 -2.23 -1.21
CA LEU A 186 -9.34 -1.78 -1.35
C LEU A 186 -9.91 -1.31 -0.01
N ILE A 187 -9.70 -2.07 1.07
CA ILE A 187 -10.11 -1.73 2.43
C ILE A 187 -9.45 -0.41 2.87
N SER A 188 -8.14 -0.26 2.64
CA SER A 188 -7.39 0.97 2.97
C SER A 188 -7.94 2.19 2.22
N GLY A 189 -8.33 2.03 0.96
CA GLY A 189 -8.96 3.06 0.16
C GLY A 189 -10.34 3.50 0.70
N TRP A 190 -11.21 2.54 1.07
CA TRP A 190 -12.50 2.84 1.70
C TRP A 190 -12.34 3.53 3.06
N ILE A 191 -11.40 3.05 3.89
CA ILE A 191 -11.06 3.69 5.16
C ILE A 191 -10.65 5.14 4.94
N PHE A 192 -9.80 5.40 3.96
CA PHE A 192 -9.34 6.76 3.65
C PHE A 192 -10.52 7.68 3.25
N CYS A 193 -11.42 7.22 2.39
CA CYS A 193 -12.62 7.97 2.01
C CYS A 193 -13.48 8.31 3.23
N ASN A 194 -13.77 7.32 4.08
CA ASN A 194 -14.60 7.51 5.28
C ASN A 194 -13.95 8.47 6.29
N MET A 195 -12.62 8.45 6.45
CA MET A 195 -11.90 9.40 7.29
C MET A 195 -12.04 10.84 6.81
N LEU A 196 -11.98 11.06 5.50
CA LEU A 196 -12.14 12.39 4.90
C LEU A 196 -13.58 12.91 5.06
N GLU A 197 -14.59 12.05 4.87
CA GLU A 197 -15.98 12.39 5.05
C GLU A 197 -16.31 12.72 6.52
N ARG A 198 -15.75 11.96 7.47
CA ARG A 198 -15.90 12.25 8.89
C ARG A 198 -15.38 13.63 9.27
N ASN A 199 -14.20 14.01 8.78
CA ASN A 199 -13.60 15.31 9.09
C ASN A 199 -14.45 16.50 8.61
N ARG A 200 -15.33 16.30 7.62
CA ARG A 200 -16.27 17.32 7.12
C ARG A 200 -17.51 17.47 8.01
N SER A 201 -17.82 16.45 8.80
CA SER A 201 -19.06 16.38 9.59
C SER A 201 -18.88 16.97 10.99
N ILE A 202 -17.68 17.42 11.35
CA ILE A 202 -17.30 18.08 12.60
C ILE A 202 -17.04 19.55 12.35
#